data_7f420078e25bd05d971a0055ae9b8f47
#
_entry.id   7f420078e25bd05d971a0055ae9b8f47
#
_cell.length_a   1.000
_cell.length_b   1.000
_cell.length_c   1.000
_cell.angle_alpha   90.00
_cell.angle_beta   90.00
_cell.angle_gamma   90.00
#
_symmetry.space_group_name_H-M   'P 1'
#
loop_
_entity.id
_entity.type
_entity.pdbx_description
1 polymer ?
#
loop_
_entity_poly.entity_id
_entity_poly.type
_entity_poly.pdbx_seq_one_letter_code
_entity_poly.pdbx_strand_id
1 'polypeptide(L)'
;MKECEVRSEECGVRRLWLDFRFNGWGEKFPAENDNRIVSRLFEEMTRNEERGTRNSQPSTLNSQLSTVNCQLENHQDFVLEGGSIESDGRGTIFTTSQCLLAPNRNQPLTREEIEAELKRRLRAEHVVWLDHGNLIGDDTDGHIDTIVRCAPDNTLLYVGCDDENDEQFADFQALEQQLKSLRTTDGKPYRLLRLPMPDAIFEETISEEGGTRKKERERLPATYANFLILNGAVLAPVYGQPENDAEALRVIGEAFPDRDIIPIDARTIIRQHGSIHCLTMQIPSQI
;
A
#
# COMPACT_ATOMS: atom_id res chain seq x y z
N MET A 1 8.74 25.28 -9.13
CA MET A 1 9.15 24.54 -10.32
C MET A 1 10.63 24.79 -10.55
N LYS A 2 11.46 23.86 -10.21
CA LYS A 2 12.78 23.70 -10.81
C LYS A 2 12.80 22.26 -11.29
N GLU A 3 12.59 22.12 -12.59
CA GLU A 3 12.85 20.90 -13.33
C GLU A 3 14.30 20.51 -13.09
N CYS A 4 14.50 19.33 -12.54
CA CYS A 4 15.81 18.71 -12.56
C CYS A 4 16.03 18.19 -13.99
N GLU A 5 16.22 19.11 -14.93
CA GLU A 5 16.79 18.82 -16.25
C GLU A 5 18.25 18.46 -16.06
N VAL A 6 18.55 17.18 -15.90
CA VAL A 6 19.87 16.65 -16.22
C VAL A 6 19.89 16.46 -17.73
N ARG A 7 20.30 17.50 -18.45
CA ARG A 7 20.59 17.40 -19.87
C ARG A 7 21.91 16.65 -20.06
N SER A 8 21.81 15.40 -20.46
CA SER A 8 22.79 14.78 -21.38
C SER A 8 22.01 13.91 -22.35
N GLU A 9 22.30 13.97 -23.60
CA GLU A 9 21.63 13.34 -24.74
C GLU A 9 21.63 11.78 -24.71
N GLU A 10 22.00 11.16 -23.59
CA GLU A 10 22.01 9.69 -23.37
C GLU A 10 21.27 9.25 -22.12
N CYS A 11 20.54 10.12 -21.43
CA CYS A 11 19.88 9.74 -20.17
C CYS A 11 18.40 9.40 -20.40
N GLY A 12 18.12 8.17 -20.82
CA GLY A 12 16.80 7.58 -20.70
C GLY A 12 16.38 7.56 -19.21
N VAL A 13 15.06 7.66 -18.94
CA VAL A 13 14.49 7.57 -17.59
C VAL A 13 15.01 6.32 -16.91
N ARG A 14 15.75 6.47 -15.80
CA ARG A 14 16.23 5.34 -15.01
C ARG A 14 15.16 4.95 -14.01
N ARG A 15 14.76 3.69 -14.00
CA ARG A 15 13.96 3.12 -12.94
C ARG A 15 14.87 2.69 -11.80
N LEU A 16 14.44 2.99 -10.59
CA LEU A 16 15.10 2.54 -9.38
C LEU A 16 14.26 1.48 -8.71
N TRP A 17 14.87 0.34 -8.45
CA TRP A 17 14.34 -0.68 -7.58
C TRP A 17 14.96 -0.46 -6.23
N LEU A 18 14.14 -0.13 -5.24
CA LEU A 18 14.57 0.14 -3.88
C LEU A 18 14.33 -1.12 -3.06
N ASP A 19 15.41 -1.78 -2.66
CA ASP A 19 15.36 -3.05 -1.91
C ASP A 19 15.43 -2.76 -0.41
N PHE A 20 14.27 -2.58 0.22
CA PHE A 20 14.15 -2.35 1.66
C PHE A 20 14.09 -3.66 2.44
N ARG A 21 14.48 -3.59 3.72
CA ARG A 21 14.35 -4.71 4.63
C ARG A 21 12.89 -4.94 4.99
N PHE A 22 12.44 -6.17 4.82
CA PHE A 22 11.22 -6.69 5.43
C PHE A 22 11.58 -7.52 6.66
N ASN A 23 10.92 -7.30 7.79
CA ASN A 23 11.20 -7.99 9.03
C ASN A 23 9.98 -8.77 9.59
N GLY A 24 9.07 -9.19 8.73
CA GLY A 24 7.90 -9.96 9.14
C GLY A 24 6.90 -9.15 9.96
N TRP A 25 6.62 -7.89 9.55
CA TRP A 25 5.71 -6.95 10.21
C TRP A 25 6.05 -6.71 11.69
N GLY A 26 7.32 -6.36 11.95
CA GLY A 26 7.79 -6.10 13.30
C GLY A 26 8.22 -7.36 14.04
N GLU A 27 8.84 -8.30 13.34
CA GLU A 27 9.39 -9.56 13.87
C GLU A 27 8.33 -10.58 14.36
N LYS A 28 7.09 -10.46 13.85
CA LYS A 28 6.02 -11.43 14.10
C LYS A 28 6.26 -12.75 13.37
N PHE A 29 6.90 -12.69 12.19
CA PHE A 29 7.16 -13.85 11.33
C PHE A 29 8.60 -13.86 10.82
N PRO A 30 9.19 -15.06 10.54
CA PRO A 30 10.49 -15.16 9.87
C PRO A 30 10.43 -14.58 8.46
N ALA A 31 11.38 -13.71 8.10
CA ALA A 31 11.38 -12.97 6.82
C ALA A 31 12.72 -13.05 6.05
N GLU A 32 13.65 -13.93 6.43
CA GLU A 32 14.98 -14.00 5.83
C GLU A 32 14.95 -14.35 4.32
N ASN A 33 13.95 -15.13 3.90
CA ASN A 33 13.78 -15.50 2.49
C ASN A 33 13.14 -14.37 1.68
N ASP A 34 12.23 -13.61 2.29
CA ASP A 34 11.50 -12.51 1.65
C ASP A 34 12.45 -11.39 1.26
N ASN A 35 13.45 -11.10 2.10
CA ASN A 35 14.51 -10.12 1.84
C ASN A 35 15.41 -10.43 0.63
N ARG A 36 15.21 -11.59 -0.02
CA ARG A 36 15.94 -11.97 -1.24
C ARG A 36 15.08 -11.87 -2.50
N ILE A 37 13.78 -11.55 -2.36
CA ILE A 37 12.84 -11.57 -3.49
C ILE A 37 13.18 -10.48 -4.49
N VAL A 38 13.36 -9.23 -4.03
CA VAL A 38 13.61 -8.07 -4.89
C VAL A 38 14.88 -8.25 -5.71
N SER A 39 15.99 -8.60 -5.06
CA SER A 39 17.26 -8.82 -5.74
C SER A 39 17.21 -9.99 -6.74
N ARG A 40 16.54 -11.09 -6.41
CA ARG A 40 16.35 -12.22 -7.32
C ARG A 40 15.50 -11.89 -8.53
N LEU A 41 14.39 -11.19 -8.33
CA LEU A 41 13.54 -10.74 -9.44
C LEU A 41 14.33 -9.80 -10.37
N PHE A 42 15.08 -8.87 -9.81
CA PHE A 42 15.91 -7.96 -10.58
C PHE A 42 16.97 -8.73 -11.41
N GLU A 43 17.67 -9.68 -10.82
CA GLU A 43 18.65 -10.52 -11.52
C GLU A 43 18.02 -11.39 -12.61
N GLU A 44 16.85 -11.97 -12.37
CA GLU A 44 16.17 -12.80 -13.37
C GLU A 44 15.68 -11.98 -14.57
N MET A 45 15.16 -10.78 -14.31
CA MET A 45 14.72 -9.87 -15.36
C MET A 45 15.91 -9.41 -16.22
N THR A 46 17.02 -9.03 -15.59
CA THR A 46 18.25 -8.62 -16.29
C THR A 46 18.82 -9.75 -17.15
N ARG A 47 18.89 -10.99 -16.62
CA ARG A 47 19.35 -12.17 -17.37
C ARG A 47 18.48 -12.53 -18.57
N ASN A 48 17.18 -12.36 -18.46
CA ASN A 48 16.25 -12.67 -19.54
C ASN A 48 16.37 -11.67 -20.71
N GLU A 49 16.69 -10.42 -20.44
CA GLU A 49 16.97 -9.42 -21.48
C GLU A 49 18.27 -9.72 -22.26
N GLU A 50 19.35 -10.08 -21.57
CA GLU A 50 20.60 -10.48 -22.21
C GLU A 50 20.44 -11.72 -23.10
N ARG A 51 19.54 -12.64 -22.77
CA ARG A 51 19.20 -13.82 -23.56
C ARG A 51 18.26 -13.51 -24.72
N GLY A 52 17.29 -12.60 -24.53
CA GLY A 52 16.32 -12.19 -25.56
C GLY A 52 16.94 -11.42 -26.71
N THR A 53 18.04 -10.70 -26.48
CA THR A 53 18.80 -10.03 -27.54
C THR A 53 19.57 -11.00 -28.44
N ARG A 54 19.69 -12.28 -28.08
CA ARG A 54 20.44 -13.29 -28.87
C ARG A 54 19.59 -14.25 -29.69
N ASN A 55 18.32 -14.50 -29.37
CA ASN A 55 17.44 -15.38 -30.17
C ASN A 55 15.97 -15.23 -29.78
N SER A 56 15.11 -14.98 -30.75
CA SER A 56 13.66 -15.12 -30.78
C SER A 56 12.80 -13.91 -30.43
N GLN A 57 11.64 -13.87 -31.08
CA GLN A 57 10.58 -12.87 -30.92
C GLN A 57 10.24 -12.61 -29.45
N PRO A 58 10.13 -11.36 -29.02
CA PRO A 58 9.77 -11.05 -27.64
C PRO A 58 8.37 -11.59 -27.34
N SER A 59 8.26 -12.42 -26.30
CA SER A 59 6.95 -12.68 -25.72
C SER A 59 6.42 -11.35 -25.20
N THR A 60 5.14 -11.08 -25.38
CA THR A 60 4.46 -9.81 -25.04
C THR A 60 4.66 -9.37 -23.57
N LEU A 61 5.02 -10.28 -22.68
CA LEU A 61 5.34 -9.98 -21.28
C LEU A 61 6.75 -9.40 -21.10
N ASN A 62 7.75 -9.88 -21.85
CA ASN A 62 9.15 -9.43 -21.70
C ASN A 62 9.42 -8.04 -22.31
N SER A 63 8.61 -7.60 -23.28
CA SER A 63 8.79 -6.29 -23.90
C SER A 63 8.32 -5.11 -23.02
N GLN A 64 7.51 -5.38 -22.01
CA GLN A 64 7.00 -4.35 -21.09
C GLN A 64 7.87 -4.15 -19.85
N LEU A 65 8.80 -5.06 -19.58
CA LEU A 65 9.66 -5.07 -18.39
C LEU A 65 11.15 -4.96 -18.76
N SER A 66 11.51 -4.04 -19.67
CA SER A 66 12.91 -3.82 -20.00
C SER A 66 13.69 -3.27 -18.79
N THR A 67 14.80 -3.93 -18.44
CA THR A 67 15.73 -3.51 -17.38
C THR A 67 16.87 -2.63 -17.91
N VAL A 68 16.90 -2.32 -19.22
CA VAL A 68 18.00 -1.60 -19.88
C VAL A 68 18.33 -0.26 -19.19
N ASN A 69 17.38 0.31 -18.43
CA ASN A 69 17.58 1.52 -17.65
C ASN A 69 17.16 1.37 -16.18
N CYS A 70 17.26 0.17 -15.61
CA CYS A 70 16.93 -0.10 -14.22
C CYS A 70 18.21 -0.17 -13.36
N GLN A 71 18.12 0.33 -12.14
CA GLN A 71 19.16 0.22 -11.12
C GLN A 71 18.57 -0.31 -9.84
N LEU A 72 19.23 -1.27 -9.20
CA LEU A 72 18.89 -1.75 -7.86
C LEU A 72 19.67 -0.92 -6.82
N GLU A 73 18.97 -0.36 -5.86
CA GLU A 73 19.54 0.31 -4.70
C GLU A 73 19.24 -0.50 -3.44
N ASN A 74 20.27 -0.85 -2.71
CA ASN A 74 20.17 -1.61 -1.47
C ASN A 74 19.86 -0.68 -0.29
N HIS A 75 18.72 -0.90 0.35
CA HIS A 75 18.23 -0.21 1.55
C HIS A 75 17.91 -1.20 2.68
N GLN A 76 18.53 -2.38 2.69
CA GLN A 76 18.32 -3.44 3.70
C GLN A 76 18.73 -3.03 5.13
N ASP A 77 19.30 -1.86 5.30
CA ASP A 77 19.60 -1.22 6.60
C ASP A 77 18.39 -0.46 7.18
N PHE A 78 17.26 -0.41 6.46
CA PHE A 78 16.03 0.28 6.88
C PHE A 78 14.80 -0.57 6.59
N VAL A 79 13.95 -0.77 7.61
CA VAL A 79 12.71 -1.54 7.47
C VAL A 79 11.64 -0.67 6.85
N LEU A 80 11.11 -1.11 5.71
CA LEU A 80 9.98 -0.44 5.06
C LEU A 80 9.15 -1.46 4.27
N GLU A 81 7.87 -1.47 4.53
CA GLU A 81 6.89 -2.36 3.90
C GLU A 81 6.11 -1.57 2.84
N GLY A 82 5.81 -2.19 1.69
CA GLY A 82 5.11 -1.52 0.59
C GLY A 82 3.74 -0.96 1.00
N GLY A 83 2.98 -1.71 1.80
CA GLY A 83 1.67 -1.28 2.30
C GLY A 83 1.72 -0.22 3.40
N SER A 84 2.90 0.06 3.99
CA SER A 84 3.08 1.09 5.02
C SER A 84 3.15 2.51 4.47
N ILE A 85 3.25 2.67 3.15
CA ILE A 85 3.36 3.98 2.49
C ILE A 85 2.40 4.10 1.30
N GLU A 86 1.92 5.31 1.08
CA GLU A 86 1.24 5.75 -0.15
C GLU A 86 1.98 6.94 -0.74
N SER A 87 1.93 7.10 -2.05
CA SER A 87 2.58 8.22 -2.75
C SER A 87 1.61 8.92 -3.69
N ASP A 88 1.65 10.25 -3.70
CA ASP A 88 0.91 11.06 -4.68
C ASP A 88 1.64 11.15 -6.05
N GLY A 89 2.83 10.55 -6.16
CA GLY A 89 3.68 10.66 -7.35
C GLY A 89 4.22 12.07 -7.62
N ARG A 90 4.09 12.99 -6.66
CA ARG A 90 4.48 14.41 -6.76
C ARG A 90 5.38 14.86 -5.62
N GLY A 91 6.04 13.90 -4.98
CA GLY A 91 7.00 14.14 -3.90
C GLY A 91 6.42 14.06 -2.50
N THR A 92 5.14 13.72 -2.32
CA THR A 92 4.54 13.48 -1.01
C THR A 92 4.39 11.98 -0.75
N ILE A 93 4.85 11.53 0.42
CA ILE A 93 4.63 10.20 0.97
C ILE A 93 3.68 10.32 2.15
N PHE A 94 2.69 9.44 2.21
CA PHE A 94 1.79 9.29 3.35
C PHE A 94 2.13 7.98 4.06
N THR A 95 2.04 8.01 5.37
CA THR A 95 2.28 6.83 6.24
C THR A 95 1.48 6.96 7.52
N THR A 96 1.44 5.90 8.33
CA THR A 96 0.83 5.93 9.66
C THR A 96 1.90 5.99 10.74
N SER A 97 1.60 6.72 11.82
CA SER A 97 2.45 6.73 13.02
C SER A 97 2.46 5.36 13.70
N GLN A 98 1.33 4.68 13.69
CA GLN A 98 1.18 3.36 14.30
C GLN A 98 2.16 2.35 13.69
N CYS A 99 2.30 2.32 12.36
CA CYS A 99 3.19 1.39 11.68
C CYS A 99 4.67 1.76 11.85
N LEU A 100 5.07 2.94 11.39
CA LEU A 100 6.50 3.26 11.31
C LEU A 100 7.15 3.57 12.66
N LEU A 101 6.36 3.92 13.68
CA LEU A 101 6.84 4.09 15.06
C LEU A 101 6.63 2.83 15.91
N ALA A 102 6.08 1.75 15.34
CA ALA A 102 5.90 0.49 16.05
C ALA A 102 7.25 -0.06 16.55
N PRO A 103 7.27 -0.76 17.67
CA PRO A 103 8.45 -1.50 18.10
C PRO A 103 8.96 -2.45 17.02
N ASN A 104 10.27 -2.75 17.06
CA ASN A 104 10.91 -3.72 16.16
C ASN A 104 10.90 -3.34 14.65
N ARG A 105 10.70 -2.06 14.30
CA ARG A 105 10.93 -1.57 12.94
C ARG A 105 12.26 -0.84 12.81
N ASN A 106 12.26 0.47 13.01
CA ASN A 106 13.48 1.29 12.86
C ASN A 106 13.94 1.93 14.17
N GLN A 107 13.44 1.50 15.32
CA GLN A 107 13.87 2.01 16.60
C GLN A 107 15.36 1.68 16.86
N PRO A 108 16.12 2.57 17.49
CA PRO A 108 15.64 3.71 18.30
C PRO A 108 15.44 5.04 17.55
N LEU A 109 15.29 5.03 16.20
CA LEU A 109 15.09 6.26 15.44
C LEU A 109 13.82 6.99 15.89
N THR A 110 13.91 8.31 16.02
CA THR A 110 12.75 9.19 16.26
C THR A 110 11.92 9.36 15.01
N ARG A 111 10.71 9.94 15.15
CA ARG A 111 9.83 10.29 14.02
C ARG A 111 10.54 11.17 13.00
N GLU A 112 11.27 12.17 13.46
CA GLU A 112 12.03 13.11 12.62
C GLU A 112 13.16 12.43 11.85
N GLU A 113 13.86 11.50 12.50
CA GLU A 113 14.91 10.71 11.86
C GLU A 113 14.35 9.74 10.82
N ILE A 114 13.23 9.07 11.12
CA ILE A 114 12.52 8.20 10.16
C ILE A 114 12.02 9.04 8.97
N GLU A 115 11.45 10.22 9.22
CA GLU A 115 11.01 11.12 8.15
C GLU A 115 12.19 11.55 7.25
N ALA A 116 13.32 11.89 7.83
CA ALA A 116 14.53 12.24 7.07
C ALA A 116 15.01 11.07 6.19
N GLU A 117 14.99 9.84 6.74
CA GLU A 117 15.33 8.63 5.98
C GLU A 117 14.34 8.34 4.85
N LEU A 118 13.04 8.48 5.07
CA LEU A 118 12.02 8.34 4.03
C LEU A 118 12.25 9.35 2.90
N LYS A 119 12.43 10.63 3.22
CA LYS A 119 12.70 11.69 2.24
C LYS A 119 13.94 11.36 1.41
N ARG A 120 15.02 10.96 2.06
CA ARG A 120 16.29 10.65 1.41
C ARG A 120 16.17 9.42 0.50
N ARG A 121 15.60 8.31 0.98
CA ARG A 121 15.56 7.02 0.27
C ARG A 121 14.52 7.01 -0.84
N LEU A 122 13.34 7.57 -0.59
CA LEU A 122 12.25 7.63 -1.56
C LEU A 122 12.31 8.88 -2.46
N ARG A 123 13.29 9.76 -2.25
CA ARG A 123 13.42 11.05 -2.95
C ARG A 123 12.17 11.91 -2.81
N ALA A 124 11.51 11.83 -1.65
CA ALA A 124 10.33 12.59 -1.31
C ALA A 124 10.68 13.95 -0.72
N GLU A 125 9.82 14.94 -0.96
CA GLU A 125 9.96 16.28 -0.39
C GLU A 125 9.18 16.41 0.93
N HIS A 126 8.05 15.71 1.01
CA HIS A 126 7.12 15.76 2.13
C HIS A 126 6.73 14.38 2.62
N VAL A 127 6.56 14.24 3.94
CA VAL A 127 5.98 13.05 4.57
C VAL A 127 4.78 13.51 5.41
N VAL A 128 3.63 12.91 5.16
CA VAL A 128 2.40 13.10 5.92
C VAL A 128 2.20 11.89 6.81
N TRP A 129 2.10 12.15 8.11
CA TRP A 129 1.85 11.12 9.11
C TRP A 129 0.38 11.13 9.51
N LEU A 130 -0.27 9.97 9.40
CA LEU A 130 -1.62 9.75 9.90
C LEU A 130 -1.54 9.09 11.27
N ASP A 131 -2.22 9.69 12.24
CA ASP A 131 -2.16 9.27 13.64
C ASP A 131 -3.38 8.45 14.05
N HIS A 132 -4.34 8.27 13.12
CA HIS A 132 -5.64 7.63 13.33
C HIS A 132 -5.99 6.67 12.20
N GLY A 133 -7.00 5.82 12.42
CA GLY A 133 -7.52 4.87 11.46
C GLY A 133 -7.01 3.46 11.68
N ASN A 134 -7.01 3.00 12.94
CA ASN A 134 -6.64 1.62 13.27
C ASN A 134 -7.72 0.64 12.84
N LEU A 135 -7.44 -0.13 11.78
CA LEU A 135 -8.35 -1.18 11.29
C LEU A 135 -8.21 -2.44 12.14
N ILE A 136 -9.28 -2.84 12.82
CA ILE A 136 -9.29 -4.06 13.63
C ILE A 136 -9.14 -5.28 12.73
N GLY A 137 -8.29 -6.22 13.17
CA GLY A 137 -7.92 -7.42 12.42
C GLY A 137 -6.72 -7.23 11.49
N ASP A 138 -6.24 -5.99 11.29
CA ASP A 138 -4.98 -5.76 10.59
C ASP A 138 -3.79 -6.23 11.44
N ASP A 139 -2.97 -7.09 10.84
CA ASP A 139 -1.80 -7.73 11.48
C ASP A 139 -0.47 -7.01 11.18
N THR A 140 -0.54 -5.87 10.49
CA THR A 140 0.63 -5.13 10.01
C THR A 140 1.04 -3.96 10.91
N ASP A 141 0.35 -3.73 12.03
CA ASP A 141 0.46 -2.56 12.90
C ASP A 141 0.01 -1.25 12.22
N GLY A 142 -1.02 -1.32 11.37
CA GLY A 142 -1.67 -0.15 10.79
C GLY A 142 -1.07 0.32 9.48
N HIS A 143 -0.97 -0.57 8.50
CA HIS A 143 -0.63 -0.20 7.14
C HIS A 143 -1.62 0.81 6.56
N ILE A 144 -1.10 1.85 5.89
CA ILE A 144 -1.92 2.91 5.31
C ILE A 144 -2.81 2.42 4.16
N ASP A 145 -2.40 1.43 3.41
CA ASP A 145 -3.12 0.88 2.26
C ASP A 145 -4.44 0.21 2.62
N THR A 146 -4.68 -0.01 3.93
CA THR A 146 -5.95 -0.52 4.45
C THR A 146 -6.95 0.58 4.78
N ILE A 147 -6.52 1.83 4.89
CA ILE A 147 -7.36 2.96 5.38
C ILE A 147 -7.41 4.16 4.45
N VAL A 148 -6.29 4.51 3.78
CA VAL A 148 -6.20 5.68 2.89
C VAL A 148 -5.39 5.34 1.64
N ARG A 149 -5.88 5.75 0.48
CA ARG A 149 -5.21 5.55 -0.81
C ARG A 149 -5.12 6.85 -1.60
N CYS A 150 -4.00 7.03 -2.28
CA CYS A 150 -3.81 8.14 -3.22
C CYS A 150 -4.46 7.84 -4.58
N ALA A 151 -5.07 8.87 -5.18
CA ALA A 151 -5.61 8.84 -6.53
C ALA A 151 -5.22 10.11 -7.30
N PRO A 152 -5.44 10.19 -8.63
CA PRO A 152 -5.14 11.38 -9.41
C PRO A 152 -5.76 12.67 -8.84
N ASP A 153 -5.21 13.81 -9.26
CA ASP A 153 -5.72 15.14 -8.96
C ASP A 153 -5.81 15.49 -7.47
N ASN A 154 -4.77 15.13 -6.70
CA ASN A 154 -4.70 15.37 -5.25
C ASN A 154 -5.91 14.78 -4.50
N THR A 155 -6.38 13.61 -4.94
CA THR A 155 -7.49 12.90 -4.33
C THR A 155 -6.98 11.86 -3.34
N LEU A 156 -7.60 11.80 -2.16
CA LEU A 156 -7.42 10.74 -1.19
C LEU A 156 -8.74 10.00 -1.03
N LEU A 157 -8.73 8.68 -1.28
CA LEU A 157 -9.82 7.80 -0.85
C LEU A 157 -9.53 7.34 0.57
N TYR A 158 -10.53 7.35 1.42
CA TYR A 158 -10.37 6.91 2.81
C TYR A 158 -11.61 6.16 3.30
N VAL A 159 -11.42 5.25 4.22
CA VAL A 159 -12.51 4.53 4.86
C VAL A 159 -13.15 5.41 5.93
N GLY A 160 -14.48 5.51 5.93
CA GLY A 160 -15.22 6.24 6.95
C GLY A 160 -16.22 5.33 7.67
N CYS A 161 -16.31 5.43 8.98
CA CYS A 161 -17.25 4.68 9.83
C CYS A 161 -18.43 5.54 10.22
N ASP A 162 -19.67 5.07 10.00
CA ASP A 162 -20.92 5.77 10.37
C ASP A 162 -21.64 5.14 11.56
N ASP A 163 -21.32 3.90 11.92
CA ASP A 163 -21.93 3.23 13.07
C ASP A 163 -21.26 3.70 14.36
N GLU A 164 -21.98 4.50 15.14
CA GLU A 164 -21.50 5.02 16.43
C GLU A 164 -21.28 3.89 17.47
N ASN A 165 -21.82 2.70 17.23
CA ASN A 165 -21.61 1.54 18.09
C ASN A 165 -20.41 0.67 17.68
N ASP A 166 -19.80 0.93 16.50
CA ASP A 166 -18.59 0.25 16.08
C ASP A 166 -17.39 0.74 16.93
N GLU A 167 -16.63 -0.18 17.46
CA GLU A 167 -15.45 0.13 18.29
C GLU A 167 -14.39 0.97 17.57
N GLN A 168 -14.41 1.00 16.21
CA GLN A 168 -13.52 1.80 15.38
C GLN A 168 -14.05 3.21 15.10
N PHE A 169 -15.33 3.51 15.43
CA PHE A 169 -15.99 4.75 15.05
C PHE A 169 -15.19 5.99 15.43
N ALA A 170 -14.80 6.10 16.70
CA ALA A 170 -14.13 7.30 17.21
C ALA A 170 -12.79 7.56 16.49
N ASP A 171 -12.02 6.50 16.22
CA ASP A 171 -10.71 6.63 15.59
C ASP A 171 -10.82 6.96 14.09
N PHE A 172 -11.79 6.37 13.38
CA PHE A 172 -12.03 6.73 11.97
C PHE A 172 -12.66 8.12 11.80
N GLN A 173 -13.44 8.61 12.77
CA GLN A 173 -13.86 10.01 12.81
C GLN A 173 -12.67 10.96 13.02
N ALA A 174 -11.72 10.59 13.87
CA ALA A 174 -10.49 11.35 14.06
C ALA A 174 -9.62 11.36 12.79
N LEU A 175 -9.48 10.22 12.09
CA LEU A 175 -8.83 10.13 10.79
C LEU A 175 -9.45 11.11 9.78
N GLU A 176 -10.77 11.12 9.66
CA GLU A 176 -11.47 12.02 8.74
C GLU A 176 -11.20 13.50 9.06
N GLN A 177 -11.18 13.88 10.34
CA GLN A 177 -10.83 15.25 10.75
C GLN A 177 -9.37 15.58 10.42
N GLN A 178 -8.46 14.64 10.63
CA GLN A 178 -7.06 14.81 10.26
C GLN A 178 -6.92 15.02 8.74
N LEU A 179 -7.56 14.19 7.91
CA LEU A 179 -7.52 14.31 6.45
C LEU A 179 -8.08 15.66 5.95
N LYS A 180 -9.17 16.15 6.55
CA LYS A 180 -9.74 17.48 6.23
C LYS A 180 -8.76 18.64 6.52
N SER A 181 -7.86 18.47 7.47
CA SER A 181 -6.86 19.46 7.84
C SER A 181 -5.65 19.48 6.90
N LEU A 182 -5.39 18.40 6.16
CA LEU A 182 -4.23 18.27 5.29
C LEU A 182 -4.27 19.28 4.13
N ARG A 183 -3.08 19.65 3.70
CA ARG A 183 -2.89 20.53 2.54
C ARG A 183 -1.84 19.94 1.62
N THR A 184 -2.06 20.09 0.33
CA THR A 184 -1.09 19.80 -0.71
C THR A 184 0.12 20.74 -0.60
N THR A 185 1.19 20.46 -1.30
CA THR A 185 2.41 21.29 -1.30
C THR A 185 2.18 22.70 -1.81
N ASP A 186 1.12 22.95 -2.59
CA ASP A 186 0.68 24.27 -3.04
C ASP A 186 -0.37 24.92 -2.12
N GLY A 187 -0.61 24.34 -0.94
CA GLY A 187 -1.47 24.88 0.12
C GLY A 187 -2.97 24.63 -0.07
N LYS A 188 -3.39 23.86 -1.07
CA LYS A 188 -4.79 23.52 -1.32
C LYS A 188 -5.25 22.34 -0.48
N PRO A 189 -6.54 22.21 -0.16
CA PRO A 189 -7.07 20.99 0.44
C PRO A 189 -6.99 19.83 -0.55
N TYR A 190 -6.82 18.61 -0.04
CA TYR A 190 -7.02 17.41 -0.83
C TYR A 190 -8.51 17.22 -1.17
N ARG A 191 -8.79 16.64 -2.34
CA ARG A 191 -10.12 16.10 -2.63
C ARG A 191 -10.27 14.80 -1.86
N LEU A 192 -11.27 14.75 -0.99
CA LEU A 192 -11.54 13.58 -0.15
C LEU A 192 -12.73 12.80 -0.71
N LEU A 193 -12.53 11.51 -0.97
CA LEU A 193 -13.56 10.57 -1.38
C LEU A 193 -13.69 9.50 -0.30
N ARG A 194 -14.86 9.43 0.31
CA ARG A 194 -15.13 8.54 1.43
C ARG A 194 -15.66 7.21 0.94
N LEU A 195 -14.94 6.12 1.28
CA LEU A 195 -15.37 4.75 1.13
C LEU A 195 -16.21 4.33 2.35
N PRO A 196 -17.25 3.51 2.19
CA PRO A 196 -17.98 2.98 3.34
C PRO A 196 -17.08 2.04 4.16
N MET A 197 -17.37 1.90 5.45
CA MET A 197 -16.86 0.81 6.27
C MET A 197 -17.67 -0.45 5.95
N PRO A 198 -17.03 -1.60 5.62
CA PRO A 198 -17.78 -2.84 5.55
C PRO A 198 -18.40 -3.21 6.90
N ASP A 199 -19.58 -3.81 6.89
CA ASP A 199 -20.13 -4.46 8.09
C ASP A 199 -19.11 -5.50 8.60
N ALA A 200 -18.99 -5.59 9.92
CA ALA A 200 -17.98 -6.44 10.55
C ALA A 200 -18.10 -7.91 10.14
N ILE A 201 -17.03 -8.46 9.59
CA ILE A 201 -16.91 -9.87 9.22
C ILE A 201 -16.07 -10.56 10.29
N PHE A 202 -16.52 -11.73 10.74
CA PHE A 202 -15.85 -12.46 11.80
C PHE A 202 -15.48 -13.88 11.38
N GLU A 203 -14.36 -14.36 11.85
CA GLU A 203 -13.99 -15.77 11.84
C GLU A 203 -14.20 -16.40 13.22
N GLU A 204 -14.76 -17.62 13.25
CA GLU A 204 -14.85 -18.40 14.48
C GLU A 204 -13.65 -19.37 14.53
N THR A 205 -12.80 -19.21 15.52
CA THR A 205 -11.72 -20.15 15.82
C THR A 205 -12.03 -20.95 17.07
N ILE A 206 -11.53 -22.18 17.15
CA ILE A 206 -11.65 -23.02 18.33
C ILE A 206 -10.25 -23.15 18.92
N SER A 207 -9.99 -22.51 20.04
CA SER A 207 -8.78 -22.71 20.82
C SER A 207 -8.98 -23.85 21.85
N GLU A 208 -7.97 -24.68 22.06
CA GLU A 208 -7.94 -25.66 23.13
C GLU A 208 -6.94 -25.21 24.19
N GLU A 209 -7.41 -24.58 25.26
CA GLU A 209 -6.60 -24.27 26.42
C GLU A 209 -6.99 -25.17 27.59
N GLY A 210 -6.02 -25.92 28.16
CA GLY A 210 -6.23 -26.73 29.35
C GLY A 210 -7.27 -27.83 29.19
N GLY A 211 -7.52 -28.36 27.98
CA GLY A 211 -8.53 -29.38 27.72
C GLY A 211 -9.97 -28.84 27.58
N THR A 212 -10.16 -27.54 27.60
CA THR A 212 -11.46 -26.89 27.38
C THR A 212 -11.47 -26.23 25.99
N ARG A 213 -12.47 -26.59 25.17
CA ARG A 213 -12.70 -25.94 23.88
C ARG A 213 -13.36 -24.58 24.09
N LYS A 214 -12.68 -23.51 23.71
CA LYS A 214 -13.21 -22.16 23.76
C LYS A 214 -13.43 -21.69 22.32
N LYS A 215 -14.66 -21.25 22.02
CA LYS A 215 -14.93 -20.54 20.77
C LYS A 215 -14.47 -19.10 20.91
N GLU A 216 -13.58 -18.68 20.05
CA GLU A 216 -13.15 -17.30 19.93
C GLU A 216 -13.69 -16.74 18.61
N ARG A 217 -14.07 -15.49 18.62
CA ARG A 217 -14.61 -14.79 17.46
C ARG A 217 -13.72 -13.59 17.19
N GLU A 218 -13.03 -13.64 16.07
CA GLU A 218 -12.08 -12.62 15.66
C GLU A 218 -12.66 -11.79 14.50
N ARG A 219 -12.54 -10.45 14.58
CA ARG A 219 -12.94 -9.57 13.50
C ARG A 219 -11.86 -9.54 12.43
N LEU A 220 -12.24 -9.79 11.17
CA LEU A 220 -11.35 -9.75 10.03
C LEU A 220 -11.20 -8.33 9.47
N PRO A 221 -10.05 -7.96 8.89
CA PRO A 221 -9.76 -6.62 8.40
C PRO A 221 -10.42 -6.33 7.04
N ALA A 222 -11.74 -6.34 6.98
CA ALA A 222 -12.47 -5.99 5.78
C ALA A 222 -12.36 -4.48 5.51
N THR A 223 -11.90 -4.12 4.31
CA THR A 223 -11.75 -2.72 3.91
C THR A 223 -11.83 -2.56 2.39
N TYR A 224 -12.54 -1.55 1.91
CA TYR A 224 -12.58 -1.21 0.49
C TYR A 224 -11.36 -0.40 0.03
N ALA A 225 -10.51 0.09 0.93
CA ALA A 225 -9.30 0.83 0.55
C ALA A 225 -8.20 -0.07 -0.03
N ASN A 226 -8.20 -1.36 0.28
CA ASN A 226 -7.13 -2.27 -0.15
C ASN A 226 -7.32 -2.77 -1.61
N PHE A 227 -7.66 -1.86 -2.52
CA PHE A 227 -7.78 -2.11 -3.96
C PHE A 227 -6.42 -2.06 -4.67
N LEU A 228 -6.33 -2.75 -5.80
CA LEU A 228 -5.13 -2.77 -6.65
C LEU A 228 -5.34 -1.95 -7.91
N ILE A 229 -4.44 -1.00 -8.17
CA ILE A 229 -4.44 -0.17 -9.38
C ILE A 229 -3.61 -0.85 -10.45
N LEU A 230 -4.20 -1.10 -11.63
CA LEU A 230 -3.54 -1.68 -12.81
C LEU A 230 -3.64 -0.72 -13.99
N ASN A 231 -2.91 -1.04 -15.08
CA ASN A 231 -3.07 -0.33 -16.33
C ASN A 231 -4.47 -0.57 -16.90
N GLY A 232 -5.30 0.48 -16.92
CA GLY A 232 -6.67 0.42 -17.44
C GLY A 232 -7.72 -0.18 -16.51
N ALA A 233 -7.36 -0.66 -15.30
CA ALA A 233 -8.32 -1.25 -14.37
C ALA A 233 -7.96 -0.98 -12.90
N VAL A 234 -8.96 -1.09 -12.02
CA VAL A 234 -8.80 -1.19 -10.57
C VAL A 234 -9.50 -2.46 -10.10
N LEU A 235 -8.76 -3.36 -9.44
CA LEU A 235 -9.35 -4.52 -8.78
C LEU A 235 -9.80 -4.09 -7.39
N ALA A 236 -11.11 -4.08 -7.16
CA ALA A 236 -11.72 -3.58 -5.93
C ALA A 236 -12.24 -4.74 -5.08
N PRO A 237 -11.90 -4.81 -3.78
CA PRO A 237 -12.44 -5.84 -2.90
C PRO A 237 -13.95 -5.63 -2.71
N VAL A 238 -14.71 -6.75 -2.69
CA VAL A 238 -16.12 -6.78 -2.30
C VAL A 238 -16.33 -7.89 -1.28
N TYR A 239 -17.35 -7.73 -0.43
CA TYR A 239 -17.55 -8.58 0.73
C TYR A 239 -18.92 -9.26 0.77
N GLY A 240 -19.70 -9.21 -0.32
CA GLY A 240 -21.06 -9.73 -0.38
C GLY A 240 -22.05 -8.88 0.43
N GLN A 241 -21.81 -7.59 0.54
CA GLN A 241 -22.61 -6.57 1.20
C GLN A 241 -23.15 -5.61 0.13
N PRO A 242 -24.31 -5.89 -0.49
CA PRO A 242 -24.70 -5.25 -1.76
C PRO A 242 -24.70 -3.72 -1.74
N GLU A 243 -25.12 -3.10 -0.66
CA GLU A 243 -25.19 -1.63 -0.53
C GLU A 243 -23.77 -1.03 -0.37
N ASN A 244 -22.98 -1.57 0.54
CA ASN A 244 -21.60 -1.14 0.78
C ASN A 244 -20.71 -1.43 -0.43
N ASP A 245 -20.82 -2.63 -1.03
CA ASP A 245 -20.07 -3.02 -2.23
C ASP A 245 -20.37 -2.06 -3.39
N ALA A 246 -21.65 -1.76 -3.64
CA ALA A 246 -22.06 -0.85 -4.72
C ALA A 246 -21.54 0.58 -4.51
N GLU A 247 -21.63 1.10 -3.29
CA GLU A 247 -21.13 2.44 -2.97
C GLU A 247 -19.61 2.52 -3.08
N ALA A 248 -18.88 1.51 -2.58
CA ALA A 248 -17.43 1.46 -2.71
C ALA A 248 -16.97 1.45 -4.17
N LEU A 249 -17.59 0.62 -5.02
CA LEU A 249 -17.28 0.57 -6.45
C LEU A 249 -17.59 1.91 -7.14
N ARG A 250 -18.69 2.57 -6.77
CA ARG A 250 -19.04 3.90 -7.29
C ARG A 250 -17.99 4.94 -6.95
N VAL A 251 -17.55 4.98 -5.68
CA VAL A 251 -16.55 5.94 -5.18
C VAL A 251 -15.19 5.69 -5.82
N ILE A 252 -14.77 4.43 -5.94
CA ILE A 252 -13.52 4.08 -6.64
C ILE A 252 -13.60 4.50 -8.11
N GLY A 253 -14.73 4.26 -8.79
CA GLY A 253 -14.96 4.70 -10.17
C GLY A 253 -14.91 6.21 -10.35
N GLU A 254 -15.37 6.98 -9.35
CA GLU A 254 -15.26 8.45 -9.33
C GLU A 254 -13.80 8.92 -9.21
N ALA A 255 -12.96 8.18 -8.50
CA ALA A 255 -11.53 8.48 -8.36
C ALA A 255 -10.73 8.10 -9.61
N PHE A 256 -11.17 7.10 -10.35
CA PHE A 256 -10.47 6.53 -11.51
C PHE A 256 -11.40 6.42 -12.73
N PRO A 257 -11.86 7.57 -13.29
CA PRO A 257 -12.87 7.58 -14.36
C PRO A 257 -12.41 6.93 -15.66
N ASP A 258 -11.10 6.81 -15.88
CA ASP A 258 -10.51 6.23 -17.08
C ASP A 258 -10.13 4.74 -16.92
N ARG A 259 -10.63 4.08 -15.86
CA ARG A 259 -10.29 2.69 -15.53
C ARG A 259 -11.55 1.85 -15.34
N ASP A 260 -11.47 0.60 -15.74
CA ASP A 260 -12.50 -0.39 -15.44
C ASP A 260 -12.40 -0.78 -13.95
N ILE A 261 -13.51 -0.68 -13.21
CA ILE A 261 -13.58 -1.12 -11.82
C ILE A 261 -14.07 -2.55 -11.78
N ILE A 262 -13.18 -3.45 -11.39
CA ILE A 262 -13.42 -4.91 -11.39
C ILE A 262 -13.59 -5.38 -9.95
N PRO A 263 -14.81 -5.79 -9.54
CA PRO A 263 -15.05 -6.32 -8.20
C PRO A 263 -14.43 -7.71 -8.04
N ILE A 264 -13.75 -7.93 -6.91
CA ILE A 264 -13.16 -9.21 -6.53
C ILE A 264 -13.69 -9.59 -5.14
N ASP A 265 -14.30 -10.76 -5.01
CA ASP A 265 -14.74 -11.28 -3.72
C ASP A 265 -13.52 -11.57 -2.81
N ALA A 266 -13.35 -10.73 -1.80
CA ALA A 266 -12.21 -10.76 -0.89
C ALA A 266 -12.50 -11.49 0.43
N ARG A 267 -13.69 -12.07 0.64
CA ARG A 267 -14.07 -12.74 1.90
C ARG A 267 -13.15 -13.89 2.29
N THR A 268 -12.59 -14.59 1.31
CA THR A 268 -11.59 -15.64 1.58
C THR A 268 -10.22 -15.04 1.83
N ILE A 269 -9.90 -13.96 1.12
CA ILE A 269 -8.59 -13.31 1.18
C ILE A 269 -8.33 -12.71 2.57
N ILE A 270 -9.32 -12.01 3.14
CA ILE A 270 -9.16 -11.32 4.43
C ILE A 270 -8.93 -12.28 5.62
N ARG A 271 -9.14 -13.58 5.46
CA ARG A 271 -8.85 -14.59 6.50
C ARG A 271 -7.36 -14.74 6.82
N GLN A 272 -6.50 -14.22 5.96
CA GLN A 272 -5.05 -14.12 6.20
C GLN A 272 -4.62 -12.73 6.72
N HIS A 273 -5.56 -11.91 7.21
CA HIS A 273 -5.33 -10.57 7.76
C HIS A 273 -4.84 -9.51 6.76
N GLY A 274 -4.98 -9.77 5.44
CA GLY A 274 -4.73 -8.84 4.36
C GLY A 274 -5.82 -8.90 3.29
N SER A 275 -5.82 -8.00 2.29
CA SER A 275 -6.78 -8.04 1.19
C SER A 275 -6.05 -8.00 -0.16
N ILE A 276 -6.67 -7.48 -1.23
CA ILE A 276 -6.18 -7.61 -2.61
C ILE A 276 -4.80 -6.98 -2.79
N HIS A 277 -4.63 -5.74 -2.34
CA HIS A 277 -3.35 -5.02 -2.48
C HIS A 277 -2.21 -5.73 -1.74
N CYS A 278 -2.48 -6.23 -0.54
CA CYS A 278 -1.52 -6.94 0.30
C CYS A 278 -0.95 -8.22 -0.35
N LEU A 279 -1.66 -8.83 -1.33
CA LEU A 279 -1.20 -10.01 -2.07
C LEU A 279 -0.30 -9.68 -3.26
N THR A 280 0.00 -8.41 -3.52
CA THR A 280 0.60 -7.98 -4.77
C THR A 280 1.89 -7.21 -4.57
N MET A 281 2.76 -7.26 -5.57
CA MET A 281 3.89 -6.36 -5.74
C MET A 281 3.71 -5.64 -7.08
N GLN A 282 3.71 -4.31 -7.06
CA GLN A 282 3.51 -3.51 -8.25
C GLN A 282 4.86 -3.09 -8.86
N ILE A 283 5.00 -3.34 -10.15
CA ILE A 283 6.13 -2.86 -10.95
C ILE A 283 5.56 -1.89 -11.98
N PRO A 284 5.80 -0.58 -11.85
CA PRO A 284 5.27 0.40 -12.80
C PRO A 284 5.76 0.15 -14.22
N SER A 285 4.86 0.23 -15.20
CA SER A 285 5.23 0.17 -16.61
C SER A 285 6.08 1.39 -17.01
N GLN A 286 6.74 1.33 -18.16
CA GLN A 286 7.42 2.52 -18.71
C GLN A 286 6.36 3.56 -19.09
N ILE A 287 6.61 4.80 -18.70
CA ILE A 287 5.86 5.98 -19.14
C ILE A 287 6.38 6.39 -20.50
#